data_51be10a2e473fe74e3989f5b83beffdd
#
_entry.id   51be10a2e473fe74e3989f5b83beffdd
#
_cell.length_a   1.000
_cell.length_b   1.000
_cell.length_c   1.000
_cell.angle_alpha   90.00
_cell.angle_beta   90.00
_cell.angle_gamma   90.00
#
_symmetry.space_group_name_H-M   'P 1'
#
loop_
_entity.id
_entity.type
_entity.pdbx_description
1 polymer ?
#
loop_
_entity_poly.entity_id
_entity_poly.type
_entity_poly.pdbx_seq_one_letter_code
_entity_poly.pdbx_strand_id
1 'polypeptide(L)'
;MEIVASEEMLRHYLRNAVEVDEDKPVLIDRYIVGKEVEVDAVCDGHQVFLPGIMELVERTGVHSGDSTSVYPPFSIPQSVKDTIADYTTRLGLGIGIVGLFNIQFIVDSSNRVFVIEVNPRASRSVPFLSKSTGVNLVRIATRAMLGESLAEQGITHMILPERSWWYVKAPAFSFAKLTGMDAYLSPEMKSTGEAIGYDRRLNRALYKALKASGVRMKDYGTVIVTIADEDKEEALPLVRRFYRLGFNIEATLGTAMFLKQHGIRTRIRGKISEGSEEILDSIRAGYVSYIINTRAILSGVHYEDGVAIRRC
;
A
#
# COMPACT_ATOMS: atom_id res chain seq x y z
N MET A 1 14.65 4.82 -5.57
CA MET A 1 14.13 3.59 -6.24
C MET A 1 13.06 4.01 -7.22
N GLU A 2 13.10 3.51 -8.47
CA GLU A 2 12.14 3.89 -9.52
C GLU A 2 11.64 2.66 -10.26
N ILE A 3 10.38 2.68 -10.68
CA ILE A 3 9.80 1.65 -11.54
C ILE A 3 9.98 2.12 -12.98
N VAL A 4 10.69 1.34 -13.78
CA VAL A 4 10.96 1.65 -15.18
C VAL A 4 10.19 0.71 -16.10
N ALA A 5 9.56 1.27 -17.12
CA ALA A 5 8.71 0.54 -18.06
C ALA A 5 9.39 0.32 -19.44
N SER A 6 10.54 0.96 -19.69
CA SER A 6 11.26 0.84 -20.95
C SER A 6 12.76 0.85 -20.73
N GLU A 7 13.51 0.34 -21.71
CA GLU A 7 14.98 0.38 -21.70
C GLU A 7 15.51 1.82 -21.69
N GLU A 8 14.85 2.75 -22.36
CA GLU A 8 15.23 4.15 -22.38
C GLU A 8 15.14 4.78 -20.98
N MET A 9 14.02 4.55 -20.28
CA MET A 9 13.85 4.98 -18.88
C MET A 9 14.91 4.35 -17.99
N LEU A 10 15.19 3.05 -18.14
CA LEU A 10 16.22 2.37 -17.36
C LEU A 10 17.59 3.03 -17.57
N ARG A 11 17.96 3.29 -18.82
CA ARG A 11 19.23 3.94 -19.15
C ARG A 11 19.32 5.37 -18.60
N HIS A 12 18.20 6.10 -18.58
CA HIS A 12 18.12 7.43 -17.98
C HIS A 12 18.40 7.38 -16.48
N TYR A 13 17.69 6.50 -15.76
CA TYR A 13 17.85 6.36 -14.30
C TYR A 13 19.23 5.82 -13.91
N LEU A 14 19.79 4.88 -14.68
CA LEU A 14 21.12 4.35 -14.41
C LEU A 14 22.20 5.44 -14.54
N ARG A 15 22.12 6.30 -15.56
CA ARG A 15 23.06 7.42 -15.71
C ARG A 15 23.02 8.34 -14.49
N ASN A 16 21.81 8.73 -14.05
CA ASN A 16 21.66 9.59 -12.89
C ASN A 16 22.11 8.91 -11.59
N ALA A 17 21.92 7.60 -11.44
CA ALA A 17 22.34 6.85 -10.26
C ALA A 17 23.87 6.72 -10.19
N VAL A 18 24.54 6.50 -11.33
CA VAL A 18 26.01 6.39 -11.41
C VAL A 18 26.69 7.73 -11.17
N GLU A 19 26.08 8.85 -11.58
CA GLU A 19 26.59 10.20 -11.26
C GLU A 19 26.63 10.48 -9.75
N VAL A 20 25.79 9.79 -8.95
CA VAL A 20 25.75 9.97 -7.49
C VAL A 20 26.81 9.14 -6.77
N ASP A 21 27.14 7.94 -7.26
CA ASP A 21 28.15 7.07 -6.63
C ASP A 21 28.63 5.99 -7.63
N GLU A 22 29.77 6.24 -8.24
CA GLU A 22 30.36 5.34 -9.26
C GLU A 22 30.83 3.99 -8.68
N ASP A 23 31.11 3.93 -7.38
CA ASP A 23 31.67 2.74 -6.72
C ASP A 23 30.59 1.79 -6.18
N LYS A 24 29.29 2.17 -6.22
CA LYS A 24 28.21 1.33 -5.70
C LYS A 24 27.39 0.68 -6.81
N PRO A 25 27.21 -0.65 -6.75
CA PRO A 25 26.39 -1.35 -7.73
C PRO A 25 24.93 -0.93 -7.61
N VAL A 26 24.25 -0.76 -8.75
CA VAL A 26 22.81 -0.52 -8.83
C VAL A 26 22.09 -1.85 -8.91
N LEU A 27 21.16 -2.08 -7.96
CA LEU A 27 20.29 -3.24 -7.96
C LEU A 27 19.15 -3.02 -8.96
N ILE A 28 18.94 -3.98 -9.86
CA ILE A 28 17.85 -3.98 -10.83
C ILE A 28 17.04 -5.25 -10.62
N ASP A 29 15.79 -5.09 -10.18
CA ASP A 29 14.89 -6.19 -9.92
C ASP A 29 13.74 -6.22 -10.93
N ARG A 30 13.20 -7.42 -11.16
CA ARG A 30 11.99 -7.57 -11.93
C ARG A 30 10.80 -7.06 -11.12
N TYR A 31 10.05 -6.09 -11.67
CA TYR A 31 8.79 -5.68 -11.08
C TYR A 31 7.75 -6.79 -11.20
N ILE A 32 7.18 -7.21 -10.07
CA ILE A 32 6.12 -8.22 -9.99
C ILE A 32 4.83 -7.52 -9.56
N VAL A 33 3.80 -7.63 -10.39
CA VAL A 33 2.46 -7.21 -10.02
C VAL A 33 1.81 -8.27 -9.16
N GLY A 34 1.34 -7.89 -7.99
CA GLY A 34 0.74 -8.82 -7.03
C GLY A 34 0.21 -8.12 -5.79
N LYS A 35 -0.05 -8.90 -4.77
CA LYS A 35 -0.44 -8.42 -3.44
C LYS A 35 0.80 -8.41 -2.56
N GLU A 36 1.05 -7.30 -1.89
CA GLU A 36 2.08 -7.28 -0.87
C GLU A 36 1.56 -7.82 0.45
N VAL A 37 2.41 -8.59 1.10
CA VAL A 37 2.15 -9.21 2.40
C VAL A 37 3.37 -8.97 3.28
N GLU A 38 3.13 -8.59 4.51
CA GLU A 38 4.17 -8.30 5.50
C GLU A 38 3.99 -9.15 6.75
N VAL A 39 5.09 -9.61 7.33
CA VAL A 39 5.11 -10.29 8.61
C VAL A 39 6.15 -9.65 9.53
N ASP A 40 5.81 -9.56 10.81
CA ASP A 40 6.76 -9.33 11.89
C ASP A 40 6.80 -10.58 12.76
N ALA A 41 7.97 -11.15 12.92
CA ALA A 41 8.17 -12.37 13.67
C ALA A 41 9.27 -12.20 14.73
N VAL A 42 9.32 -13.11 15.68
CA VAL A 42 10.37 -13.21 16.68
C VAL A 42 11.05 -14.55 16.55
N CYS A 43 12.37 -14.54 16.51
CA CYS A 43 13.20 -15.75 16.53
C CYS A 43 14.08 -15.75 17.80
N ASP A 44 14.25 -16.93 18.41
CA ASP A 44 15.17 -17.14 19.54
C ASP A 44 16.45 -17.88 19.14
N GLY A 45 16.67 -18.07 17.83
CA GLY A 45 17.76 -18.86 17.27
C GLY A 45 17.41 -20.34 17.04
N HIS A 46 16.33 -20.84 17.64
CA HIS A 46 15.87 -22.24 17.54
C HIS A 46 14.45 -22.37 17.03
N GLN A 47 13.60 -21.41 17.32
CA GLN A 47 12.19 -21.38 16.94
C GLN A 47 11.81 -19.99 16.47
N VAL A 48 10.78 -19.93 15.63
CA VAL A 48 10.23 -18.68 15.11
C VAL A 48 8.76 -18.57 15.51
N PHE A 49 8.42 -17.46 16.16
CA PHE A 49 7.06 -17.09 16.52
C PHE A 49 6.50 -16.09 15.52
N LEU A 50 5.44 -16.47 14.80
CA LEU A 50 4.70 -15.67 13.84
C LEU A 50 3.32 -15.31 14.40
N PRO A 51 3.12 -14.11 14.95
CA PRO A 51 1.86 -13.72 15.57
C PRO A 51 0.74 -13.43 14.58
N GLY A 52 1.08 -13.15 13.32
CA GLY A 52 0.11 -12.90 12.26
C GLY A 52 0.73 -12.44 10.97
N ILE A 53 -0.07 -12.52 9.93
CA ILE A 53 0.27 -12.09 8.57
C ILE A 53 -0.60 -10.86 8.24
N MET A 54 0.00 -9.82 7.67
CA MET A 54 -0.67 -8.58 7.27
C MET A 54 -0.72 -8.49 5.75
N GLU A 55 -1.87 -8.14 5.19
CA GLU A 55 -2.03 -7.88 3.76
C GLU A 55 -2.09 -6.37 3.53
N LEU A 56 -1.32 -5.87 2.56
CA LEU A 56 -1.30 -4.47 2.18
C LEU A 56 -2.38 -4.20 1.11
N VAL A 57 -3.01 -3.04 1.20
CA VAL A 57 -4.10 -2.65 0.29
C VAL A 57 -3.56 -2.00 -0.98
N GLU A 58 -2.49 -1.24 -0.85
CA GLU A 58 -1.86 -0.53 -1.95
C GLU A 58 -1.16 -1.50 -2.91
N ARG A 59 -0.92 -1.02 -4.14
CA ARG A 59 -0.19 -1.77 -5.16
C ARG A 59 1.25 -2.05 -4.74
N THR A 60 1.86 -3.05 -5.36
CA THR A 60 3.30 -3.34 -5.21
C THR A 60 4.17 -2.13 -5.56
N GLY A 61 5.25 -1.97 -4.80
CA GLY A 61 6.20 -0.87 -4.97
C GLY A 61 5.84 0.42 -4.23
N VAL A 62 4.88 0.38 -3.31
CA VAL A 62 4.65 1.42 -2.29
C VAL A 62 5.38 1.02 -1.03
N HIS A 63 6.06 1.96 -0.36
CA HIS A 63 6.73 1.67 0.91
C HIS A 63 5.73 1.15 1.96
N SER A 64 6.03 0.06 2.65
CA SER A 64 5.11 -0.58 3.61
C SER A 64 4.65 0.35 4.74
N GLY A 65 5.51 1.32 5.14
CA GLY A 65 5.14 2.37 6.09
C GLY A 65 4.04 3.30 5.59
N ASP A 66 3.92 3.48 4.28
CA ASP A 66 2.91 4.31 3.62
C ASP A 66 1.68 3.52 3.16
N SER A 67 1.70 2.20 3.34
CA SER A 67 0.62 1.31 2.95
C SER A 67 -0.36 1.06 4.10
N THR A 68 -1.61 0.92 3.73
CA THR A 68 -2.68 0.46 4.61
C THR A 68 -2.52 -1.04 4.82
N SER A 69 -2.30 -1.49 6.05
CA SER A 69 -2.15 -2.91 6.37
C SER A 69 -3.39 -3.45 7.06
N VAL A 70 -3.81 -4.64 6.68
CA VAL A 70 -4.99 -5.32 7.22
C VAL A 70 -4.57 -6.62 7.89
N TYR A 71 -5.01 -6.81 9.12
CA TYR A 71 -4.88 -8.06 9.88
C TYR A 71 -6.26 -8.53 10.37
N PRO A 72 -6.61 -9.82 10.23
CA PRO A 72 -5.98 -10.85 9.39
C PRO A 72 -5.99 -10.49 7.90
N PRO A 73 -5.21 -11.18 7.03
CA PRO A 73 -5.24 -10.93 5.60
C PRO A 73 -6.63 -11.27 5.03
N PHE A 74 -7.16 -10.41 4.15
CA PHE A 74 -8.55 -10.48 3.68
C PHE A 74 -8.72 -11.24 2.36
N SER A 75 -7.64 -11.43 1.61
CA SER A 75 -7.73 -12.06 0.28
C SER A 75 -6.67 -13.16 0.04
N ILE A 76 -5.81 -13.44 1.01
CA ILE A 76 -4.73 -14.42 0.90
C ILE A 76 -5.26 -15.82 1.25
N PRO A 77 -5.18 -16.82 0.34
CA PRO A 77 -5.61 -18.20 0.61
C PRO A 77 -4.78 -18.87 1.71
N GLN A 78 -5.35 -19.85 2.40
CA GLN A 78 -4.67 -20.56 3.49
C GLN A 78 -3.35 -21.21 3.03
N SER A 79 -3.33 -21.85 1.87
CA SER A 79 -2.11 -22.47 1.31
C SER A 79 -0.96 -21.48 1.12
N VAL A 80 -1.28 -20.23 0.76
CA VAL A 80 -0.29 -19.15 0.65
C VAL A 80 0.18 -18.68 2.02
N LYS A 81 -0.73 -18.59 3.00
CA LYS A 81 -0.36 -18.26 4.39
C LYS A 81 0.59 -19.31 4.97
N ASP A 82 0.34 -20.61 4.69
CA ASP A 82 1.19 -21.70 5.11
C ASP A 82 2.58 -21.62 4.47
N THR A 83 2.65 -21.26 3.19
CA THR A 83 3.93 -21.00 2.48
C THR A 83 4.69 -19.82 3.09
N ILE A 84 4.00 -18.71 3.40
CA ILE A 84 4.60 -17.55 4.04
C ILE A 84 5.15 -17.91 5.43
N ALA A 85 4.42 -18.70 6.19
CA ALA A 85 4.85 -19.17 7.51
C ALA A 85 6.10 -20.08 7.42
N ASP A 86 6.14 -21.00 6.45
CA ASP A 86 7.32 -21.83 6.18
C ASP A 86 8.53 -20.98 5.80
N TYR A 87 8.37 -20.04 4.85
CA TYR A 87 9.46 -19.15 4.44
C TYR A 87 9.94 -18.28 5.59
N THR A 88 9.03 -17.76 6.40
CA THR A 88 9.38 -16.95 7.58
C THR A 88 10.24 -17.75 8.56
N THR A 89 9.85 -18.99 8.84
CA THR A 89 10.59 -19.89 9.74
C THR A 89 11.97 -20.22 9.19
N ARG A 90 12.03 -20.65 7.92
CA ARG A 90 13.31 -21.03 7.30
C ARG A 90 14.28 -19.87 7.18
N LEU A 91 13.79 -18.67 6.85
CA LEU A 91 14.63 -17.47 6.76
C LEU A 91 15.11 -17.00 8.12
N GLY A 92 14.24 -16.96 9.14
CA GLY A 92 14.63 -16.60 10.51
C GLY A 92 15.74 -17.49 11.07
N LEU A 93 15.59 -18.80 10.93
CA LEU A 93 16.57 -19.77 11.37
C LEU A 93 17.83 -19.80 10.49
N GLY A 94 17.66 -19.77 9.17
CA GLY A 94 18.78 -19.87 8.21
C GLY A 94 19.73 -18.66 8.25
N ILE A 95 19.23 -17.48 8.59
CA ILE A 95 20.03 -16.25 8.77
C ILE A 95 20.64 -16.22 10.19
N GLY A 96 20.10 -16.99 11.13
CA GLY A 96 20.54 -16.98 12.53
C GLY A 96 20.05 -15.77 13.31
N ILE A 97 18.82 -15.31 13.03
CA ILE A 97 18.24 -14.14 13.70
C ILE A 97 17.90 -14.48 15.15
N VAL A 98 18.21 -13.54 16.07
CA VAL A 98 17.71 -13.56 17.44
C VAL A 98 17.04 -12.22 17.73
N GLY A 99 15.76 -12.24 18.02
CA GLY A 99 14.94 -11.05 18.24
C GLY A 99 13.89 -10.83 17.15
N LEU A 100 13.47 -9.57 16.97
CA LEU A 100 12.48 -9.18 15.96
C LEU A 100 13.09 -9.16 14.56
N PHE A 101 12.29 -9.61 13.60
CA PHE A 101 12.57 -9.42 12.19
C PHE A 101 11.29 -9.26 11.40
N ASN A 102 11.43 -8.59 10.27
CA ASN A 102 10.35 -8.29 9.34
C ASN A 102 10.66 -8.90 7.98
N ILE A 103 9.68 -9.46 7.33
CA ILE A 103 9.79 -9.94 5.94
C ILE A 103 8.65 -9.35 5.13
N GLN A 104 8.99 -8.88 3.93
CA GLN A 104 8.04 -8.44 2.92
C GLN A 104 7.99 -9.45 1.79
N PHE A 105 6.76 -9.80 1.38
CA PHE A 105 6.48 -10.75 0.32
C PHE A 105 5.61 -10.13 -0.76
N ILE A 106 5.70 -10.67 -1.98
CA ILE A 106 4.71 -10.47 -3.04
C ILE A 106 4.04 -11.80 -3.33
N VAL A 107 2.72 -11.78 -3.44
CA VAL A 107 1.91 -12.92 -3.91
C VAL A 107 1.35 -12.56 -5.28
N ASP A 108 1.80 -13.25 -6.32
CA ASP A 108 1.33 -13.00 -7.69
C ASP A 108 -0.07 -13.58 -7.96
N SER A 109 -0.61 -13.30 -9.15
CA SER A 109 -1.94 -13.79 -9.56
C SER A 109 -2.06 -15.33 -9.63
N SER A 110 -0.92 -16.04 -9.65
CA SER A 110 -0.85 -17.51 -9.61
C SER A 110 -0.64 -18.05 -8.20
N ASN A 111 -0.74 -17.20 -7.17
CA ASN A 111 -0.48 -17.52 -5.77
C ASN A 111 0.97 -17.97 -5.48
N ARG A 112 1.93 -17.61 -6.31
CA ARG A 112 3.36 -17.82 -6.01
C ARG A 112 3.83 -16.71 -5.07
N VAL A 113 4.62 -17.13 -4.07
CA VAL A 113 5.16 -16.25 -3.04
C VAL A 113 6.61 -15.91 -3.37
N PHE A 114 6.91 -14.62 -3.40
CA PHE A 114 8.25 -14.08 -3.60
C PHE A 114 8.66 -13.28 -2.38
N VAL A 115 9.90 -13.44 -1.94
CA VAL A 115 10.50 -12.62 -0.88
C VAL A 115 11.05 -11.34 -1.52
N ILE A 116 10.67 -10.19 -0.98
CA ILE A 116 11.25 -8.89 -1.38
C ILE A 116 12.50 -8.65 -0.55
N GLU A 117 12.34 -8.65 0.77
CA GLU A 117 13.44 -8.38 1.70
C GLU A 117 13.21 -9.01 3.07
N VAL A 118 14.31 -9.24 3.79
CA VAL A 118 14.32 -9.64 5.21
C VAL A 118 15.04 -8.57 6.00
N ASN A 119 14.37 -8.01 6.98
CA ASN A 119 14.91 -6.95 7.82
C ASN A 119 15.08 -7.48 9.26
N PRO A 120 16.32 -7.79 9.73
CA PRO A 120 16.57 -8.27 11.09
C PRO A 120 16.52 -7.12 12.11
N ARG A 121 15.38 -6.47 12.21
CA ARG A 121 15.08 -5.34 13.08
C ARG A 121 13.59 -5.23 13.35
N ALA A 122 13.20 -4.46 14.35
CA ALA A 122 11.80 -4.04 14.51
C ALA A 122 11.33 -3.21 13.32
N SER A 123 10.11 -3.46 12.85
CA SER A 123 9.41 -2.68 11.86
C SER A 123 8.44 -1.68 12.50
N ARG A 124 7.88 -0.78 11.71
CA ARG A 124 6.82 0.13 12.18
C ARG A 124 5.50 -0.60 12.45
N SER A 125 5.26 -1.76 11.84
CA SER A 125 4.06 -2.57 12.05
C SER A 125 4.07 -3.38 13.36
N VAL A 126 5.21 -3.51 14.05
CA VAL A 126 5.30 -4.23 15.33
C VAL A 126 4.32 -3.72 16.39
N PRO A 127 4.15 -2.40 16.64
CA PRO A 127 3.14 -1.90 17.58
C PRO A 127 1.71 -2.21 17.14
N PHE A 128 1.43 -2.13 15.84
CA PHE A 128 0.13 -2.48 15.27
C PHE A 128 -0.19 -3.96 15.51
N LEU A 129 0.73 -4.85 15.13
CA LEU A 129 0.54 -6.29 15.26
C LEU A 129 0.45 -6.71 16.74
N SER A 130 1.27 -6.11 17.61
CA SER A 130 1.19 -6.34 19.04
C SER A 130 -0.18 -6.00 19.63
N LYS A 131 -0.76 -4.86 19.24
CA LYS A 131 -2.10 -4.45 19.70
C LYS A 131 -3.20 -5.32 19.08
N SER A 132 -3.07 -5.66 17.80
CA SER A 132 -4.07 -6.45 17.07
C SER A 132 -4.14 -7.90 17.57
N THR A 133 -3.01 -8.50 17.89
CA THR A 133 -2.93 -9.88 18.40
C THR A 133 -3.08 -9.95 19.92
N GLY A 134 -2.82 -8.85 20.63
CA GLY A 134 -2.78 -8.81 22.09
C GLY A 134 -1.48 -9.38 22.68
N VAL A 135 -0.46 -9.58 21.85
CA VAL A 135 0.85 -10.12 22.26
C VAL A 135 1.91 -9.03 22.20
N ASN A 136 2.63 -8.81 23.27
CA ASN A 136 3.70 -7.82 23.31
C ASN A 136 4.97 -8.37 22.64
N LEU A 137 5.10 -8.16 21.34
CA LEU A 137 6.21 -8.69 20.53
C LEU A 137 7.58 -8.14 20.97
N VAL A 138 7.62 -6.86 21.34
CA VAL A 138 8.87 -6.23 21.81
C VAL A 138 9.38 -6.92 23.07
N ARG A 139 8.48 -7.20 24.02
CA ARG A 139 8.85 -7.92 25.27
C ARG A 139 9.38 -9.31 24.96
N ILE A 140 8.71 -10.08 24.10
CA ILE A 140 9.12 -11.43 23.73
C ILE A 140 10.51 -11.41 23.07
N ALA A 141 10.70 -10.52 22.11
CA ALA A 141 11.96 -10.39 21.40
C ALA A 141 13.11 -9.95 22.31
N THR A 142 12.87 -9.00 23.21
CA THR A 142 13.89 -8.56 24.17
C THR A 142 14.33 -9.71 25.08
N ARG A 143 13.38 -10.52 25.56
CA ARG A 143 13.72 -11.71 26.40
C ARG A 143 14.49 -12.74 25.58
N ALA A 144 14.10 -12.99 24.32
CA ALA A 144 14.85 -13.88 23.43
C ALA A 144 16.30 -13.39 23.21
N MET A 145 16.49 -12.09 22.98
CA MET A 145 17.83 -11.48 22.86
C MET A 145 18.66 -11.58 24.15
N LEU A 146 18.02 -11.69 25.31
CA LEU A 146 18.68 -11.92 26.61
C LEU A 146 18.91 -13.41 26.91
N GLY A 147 18.62 -14.30 25.95
CA GLY A 147 18.89 -15.73 26.03
C GLY A 147 17.75 -16.59 26.57
N GLU A 148 16.56 -16.01 26.79
CA GLU A 148 15.36 -16.76 27.19
C GLU A 148 14.64 -17.29 25.96
N SER A 149 14.53 -18.59 25.82
CA SER A 149 13.86 -19.22 24.67
C SER A 149 12.34 -18.87 24.60
N LEU A 150 11.74 -18.98 23.42
CA LEU A 150 10.30 -18.79 23.26
C LEU A 150 9.49 -19.78 24.12
N ALA A 151 9.99 -21.00 24.27
CA ALA A 151 9.36 -22.02 25.11
C ALA A 151 9.35 -21.63 26.61
N GLU A 152 10.46 -21.14 27.14
CA GLU A 152 10.57 -20.63 28.52
C GLU A 152 9.67 -19.42 28.77
N GLN A 153 9.40 -18.63 27.72
CA GLN A 153 8.46 -17.51 27.77
C GLN A 153 6.97 -17.94 27.70
N GLY A 154 6.71 -19.27 27.61
CA GLY A 154 5.37 -19.82 27.50
C GLY A 154 4.74 -19.70 26.11
N ILE A 155 5.54 -19.46 25.07
CA ILE A 155 5.08 -19.44 23.68
C ILE A 155 5.04 -20.89 23.19
N THR A 156 3.86 -21.48 23.22
CA THR A 156 3.63 -22.90 22.80
C THR A 156 3.13 -23.03 21.38
N HIS A 157 2.53 -21.96 20.83
CA HIS A 157 2.05 -21.93 19.47
C HIS A 157 2.93 -20.97 18.64
N MET A 158 3.68 -21.53 17.69
CA MET A 158 4.55 -20.73 16.83
C MET A 158 3.77 -19.85 15.86
N ILE A 159 2.56 -20.21 15.51
CA ILE A 159 1.62 -19.41 14.71
C ILE A 159 0.36 -19.21 15.54
N LEU A 160 -0.05 -17.96 15.74
CA LEU A 160 -1.30 -17.67 16.44
C LEU A 160 -2.52 -17.86 15.52
N PRO A 161 -3.64 -18.36 16.05
CA PRO A 161 -4.88 -18.39 15.32
C PRO A 161 -5.36 -16.96 15.00
N GLU A 162 -5.87 -16.77 13.81
CA GLU A 162 -6.40 -15.48 13.38
C GLU A 162 -7.60 -15.06 14.24
N ARG A 163 -7.69 -13.76 14.50
CA ARG A 163 -8.82 -13.20 15.26
C ARG A 163 -10.05 -13.02 14.38
N SER A 164 -11.21 -13.03 14.98
CA SER A 164 -12.49 -12.80 14.29
C SER A 164 -12.80 -11.34 14.01
N TRP A 165 -11.91 -10.41 14.39
CA TRP A 165 -12.00 -8.98 14.16
C TRP A 165 -11.00 -8.56 13.12
N TRP A 166 -11.37 -7.56 12.32
CA TRP A 166 -10.49 -6.89 11.40
C TRP A 166 -9.78 -5.73 12.10
N TYR A 167 -8.48 -5.67 11.93
CA TYR A 167 -7.64 -4.56 12.37
C TYR A 167 -6.99 -3.95 11.12
N VAL A 168 -7.01 -2.63 11.05
CA VAL A 168 -6.45 -1.88 9.92
C VAL A 168 -5.50 -0.82 10.45
N LYS A 169 -4.28 -0.82 9.95
CA LYS A 169 -3.31 0.25 10.12
C LYS A 169 -3.44 1.18 8.91
N ALA A 170 -3.70 2.46 9.12
CA ALA A 170 -3.65 3.47 8.08
C ALA A 170 -2.50 4.44 8.33
N PRO A 171 -1.68 4.78 7.32
CA PRO A 171 -0.63 5.78 7.46
C PRO A 171 -1.22 7.18 7.65
N ALA A 172 -0.54 8.01 8.42
CA ALA A 172 -0.85 9.42 8.56
C ALA A 172 0.20 10.26 7.83
N PHE A 173 -0.25 11.16 6.96
CA PHE A 173 0.60 12.01 6.15
C PHE A 173 0.49 13.46 6.60
N SER A 174 1.59 14.20 6.50
CA SER A 174 1.65 15.62 6.81
C SER A 174 1.75 16.51 5.55
N PHE A 175 1.18 16.06 4.42
CA PHE A 175 1.26 16.78 3.13
C PHE A 175 0.75 18.24 3.24
N ALA A 176 -0.26 18.49 4.06
CA ALA A 176 -0.75 19.87 4.31
C ALA A 176 0.31 20.80 4.93
N LYS A 177 1.37 20.26 5.54
CA LYS A 177 2.50 21.00 6.11
C LYS A 177 3.73 21.05 5.21
N LEU A 178 3.78 20.17 4.22
CA LEU A 178 4.91 19.98 3.30
C LEU A 178 4.47 20.44 1.90
N THR A 179 4.38 21.75 1.73
CA THR A 179 3.98 22.36 0.46
C THR A 179 4.95 21.97 -0.67
N GLY A 180 4.40 21.59 -1.81
CA GLY A 180 5.15 21.19 -3.01
C GLY A 180 5.61 19.73 -3.05
N MET A 181 5.36 18.93 -2.01
CA MET A 181 5.62 17.49 -2.06
C MET A 181 4.53 16.78 -2.87
N ASP A 182 4.93 15.93 -3.81
CA ASP A 182 3.99 15.06 -4.52
C ASP A 182 3.45 13.98 -3.58
N ALA A 183 2.12 13.92 -3.45
CA ALA A 183 1.42 12.93 -2.64
C ALA A 183 1.43 11.51 -3.24
N TYR A 184 2.08 11.30 -4.38
CA TYR A 184 2.22 9.99 -5.01
C TYR A 184 3.00 9.02 -4.11
N LEU A 185 2.37 7.87 -3.82
CA LEU A 185 3.01 6.82 -3.03
C LEU A 185 4.02 6.06 -3.89
N SER A 186 5.23 5.95 -3.37
CA SER A 186 6.41 5.40 -4.03
C SER A 186 7.17 4.48 -3.04
N PRO A 187 8.27 3.85 -3.46
CA PRO A 187 9.14 3.13 -2.53
C PRO A 187 9.77 3.98 -1.43
N GLU A 188 9.70 5.32 -1.54
CA GLU A 188 10.16 6.24 -0.49
C GLU A 188 9.06 6.51 0.51
N MET A 189 9.37 6.36 1.80
CA MET A 189 8.41 6.61 2.88
C MET A 189 8.13 8.10 3.08
N LYS A 190 6.85 8.46 3.06
CA LYS A 190 6.35 9.85 3.24
C LYS A 190 5.47 10.02 4.47
N SER A 191 4.98 8.93 5.05
CA SER A 191 4.14 8.98 6.25
C SER A 191 4.92 9.41 7.48
N THR A 192 4.26 10.19 8.34
CA THR A 192 4.82 10.72 9.59
C THR A 192 4.24 10.05 10.83
N GLY A 193 3.23 9.21 10.66
CA GLY A 193 2.56 8.49 11.73
C GLY A 193 1.64 7.40 11.20
N GLU A 194 0.91 6.78 12.12
CA GLU A 194 -0.05 5.74 11.79
C GLU A 194 -1.23 5.74 12.76
N ALA A 195 -2.38 5.25 12.31
CA ALA A 195 -3.58 5.08 13.10
C ALA A 195 -4.13 3.66 12.96
N ILE A 196 -4.84 3.18 13.98
CA ILE A 196 -5.44 1.86 13.98
C ILE A 196 -6.95 1.99 14.04
N GLY A 197 -7.64 1.30 13.12
CA GLY A 197 -9.08 1.06 13.19
C GLY A 197 -9.36 -0.42 13.36
N TYR A 198 -10.43 -0.77 14.09
CA TYR A 198 -10.84 -2.16 14.21
C TYR A 198 -12.35 -2.29 14.27
N ASP A 199 -12.87 -3.36 13.69
CA ASP A 199 -14.30 -3.68 13.67
C ASP A 199 -14.51 -5.15 13.26
N ARG A 200 -15.74 -5.65 13.46
CA ARG A 200 -16.17 -6.97 12.93
C ARG A 200 -16.33 -6.98 11.41
N ARG A 201 -16.43 -5.82 10.77
CA ARG A 201 -16.56 -5.65 9.32
C ARG A 201 -15.33 -4.88 8.80
N LEU A 202 -14.65 -5.44 7.81
CA LEU A 202 -13.45 -4.84 7.22
C LEU A 202 -13.65 -3.39 6.78
N ASN A 203 -14.74 -3.10 6.06
CA ASN A 203 -15.02 -1.74 5.58
C ASN A 203 -15.20 -0.73 6.71
N ARG A 204 -15.72 -1.14 7.88
CA ARG A 204 -15.82 -0.28 9.06
C ARG A 204 -14.48 -0.10 9.75
N ALA A 205 -13.67 -1.14 9.84
CA ALA A 205 -12.32 -1.05 10.36
C ALA A 205 -11.47 -0.08 9.52
N LEU A 206 -11.54 -0.21 8.19
CA LEU A 206 -10.89 0.68 7.24
C LEU A 206 -11.35 2.14 7.41
N TYR A 207 -12.67 2.37 7.46
CA TYR A 207 -13.22 3.71 7.68
C TYR A 207 -12.70 4.34 8.98
N LYS A 208 -12.68 3.57 10.08
CA LYS A 208 -12.17 4.04 11.38
C LYS A 208 -10.68 4.39 11.31
N ALA A 209 -9.88 3.54 10.67
CA ALA A 209 -8.44 3.76 10.51
C ALA A 209 -8.15 5.02 9.68
N LEU A 210 -8.79 5.17 8.52
CA LEU A 210 -8.64 6.34 7.65
C LEU A 210 -9.10 7.63 8.35
N LYS A 211 -10.23 7.60 9.06
CA LYS A 211 -10.69 8.75 9.85
C LYS A 211 -9.70 9.12 10.96
N ALA A 212 -9.14 8.12 11.66
CA ALA A 212 -8.18 8.34 12.72
C ALA A 212 -6.81 8.84 12.20
N SER A 213 -6.44 8.49 10.97
CA SER A 213 -5.23 8.99 10.30
C SER A 213 -5.36 10.42 9.75
N GLY A 214 -6.55 11.03 9.88
CA GLY A 214 -6.81 12.41 9.45
C GLY A 214 -7.48 12.55 8.08
N VAL A 215 -7.78 11.44 7.41
CA VAL A 215 -8.51 11.46 6.13
C VAL A 215 -9.95 11.95 6.35
N ARG A 216 -10.30 13.04 5.69
CA ARG A 216 -11.67 13.61 5.71
C ARG A 216 -12.48 13.01 4.57
N MET A 217 -13.40 12.11 4.91
CA MET A 217 -14.34 11.56 3.94
C MET A 217 -15.54 12.48 3.79
N LYS A 218 -15.88 12.83 2.55
CA LYS A 218 -17.08 13.60 2.20
C LYS A 218 -18.14 12.66 1.65
N ASP A 219 -19.40 12.95 1.92
CA ASP A 219 -20.57 12.20 1.48
C ASP A 219 -21.33 12.89 0.34
N TYR A 220 -20.84 14.03 -0.15
CA TYR A 220 -21.38 14.81 -1.25
C TYR A 220 -20.26 15.53 -2.02
N GLY A 221 -20.61 16.13 -3.16
CA GLY A 221 -19.74 16.96 -3.97
C GLY A 221 -19.47 16.38 -5.36
N THR A 222 -18.29 16.60 -5.88
CA THR A 222 -17.90 16.19 -7.23
C THR A 222 -16.76 15.16 -7.17
N VAL A 223 -16.85 14.14 -8.01
CA VAL A 223 -15.76 13.19 -8.28
C VAL A 223 -15.22 13.47 -9.68
N ILE A 224 -13.94 13.80 -9.77
CA ILE A 224 -13.23 13.87 -11.05
C ILE A 224 -12.69 12.48 -11.40
N VAL A 225 -12.94 12.05 -12.64
CA VAL A 225 -12.58 10.70 -13.12
C VAL A 225 -11.71 10.84 -14.37
N THR A 226 -10.45 10.48 -14.26
CA THR A 226 -9.48 10.46 -15.37
C THR A 226 -8.83 9.08 -15.40
N ILE A 227 -9.31 8.22 -16.30
CA ILE A 227 -9.00 6.79 -16.30
C ILE A 227 -8.39 6.39 -17.63
N ALA A 228 -7.31 5.61 -17.60
CA ALA A 228 -6.73 4.98 -18.78
C ALA A 228 -7.72 4.02 -19.43
N ASP A 229 -7.62 3.83 -20.75
CA ASP A 229 -8.61 3.04 -21.49
C ASP A 229 -8.70 1.60 -20.99
N GLU A 230 -7.59 1.00 -20.62
CA GLU A 230 -7.46 -0.35 -20.08
C GLU A 230 -8.16 -0.54 -18.72
N ASP A 231 -8.29 0.52 -17.92
CA ASP A 231 -8.83 0.46 -16.55
C ASP A 231 -10.34 0.81 -16.50
N LYS A 232 -10.93 1.24 -17.61
CA LYS A 232 -12.31 1.77 -17.64
C LYS A 232 -13.35 0.77 -17.15
N GLU A 233 -13.26 -0.47 -17.61
CA GLU A 233 -14.22 -1.52 -17.24
C GLU A 233 -14.11 -1.88 -15.75
N GLU A 234 -12.89 -1.96 -15.22
CA GLU A 234 -12.67 -2.24 -13.79
C GLU A 234 -13.14 -1.09 -12.90
N ALA A 235 -12.94 0.16 -13.33
CA ALA A 235 -13.34 1.34 -12.57
C ALA A 235 -14.85 1.64 -12.64
N LEU A 236 -15.56 1.17 -13.66
CA LEU A 236 -16.98 1.46 -13.88
C LEU A 236 -17.87 1.15 -12.67
N PRO A 237 -17.77 -0.01 -11.99
CA PRO A 237 -18.58 -0.30 -10.81
C PRO A 237 -18.36 0.71 -9.67
N LEU A 238 -17.12 1.18 -9.48
CA LEU A 238 -16.77 2.16 -8.47
C LEU A 238 -17.39 3.53 -8.79
N VAL A 239 -17.20 4.02 -10.02
CA VAL A 239 -17.77 5.30 -10.47
C VAL A 239 -19.29 5.27 -10.39
N ARG A 240 -19.91 4.16 -10.79
CA ARG A 240 -21.37 3.95 -10.69
C ARG A 240 -21.85 4.04 -9.23
N ARG A 241 -21.07 3.55 -8.30
CA ARG A 241 -21.40 3.64 -6.87
C ARG A 241 -21.36 5.08 -6.37
N PHE A 242 -20.36 5.88 -6.74
CA PHE A 242 -20.34 7.32 -6.44
C PHE A 242 -21.53 8.05 -7.06
N TYR A 243 -21.84 7.78 -8.31
CA TYR A 243 -22.99 8.37 -8.98
C TYR A 243 -24.32 8.06 -8.27
N ARG A 244 -24.53 6.79 -7.86
CA ARG A 244 -25.71 6.38 -7.10
C ARG A 244 -25.80 6.99 -5.70
N LEU A 245 -24.66 7.34 -5.10
CA LEU A 245 -24.61 8.06 -3.83
C LEU A 245 -24.92 9.56 -3.97
N GLY A 246 -25.13 10.05 -5.19
CA GLY A 246 -25.50 11.44 -5.46
C GLY A 246 -24.34 12.36 -5.78
N PHE A 247 -23.13 11.85 -5.98
CA PHE A 247 -22.00 12.68 -6.41
C PHE A 247 -22.15 13.12 -7.86
N ASN A 248 -21.76 14.34 -8.17
CA ASN A 248 -21.56 14.80 -9.53
C ASN A 248 -20.32 14.12 -10.11
N ILE A 249 -20.39 13.67 -11.35
CA ILE A 249 -19.25 13.06 -12.04
C ILE A 249 -18.75 14.01 -13.12
N GLU A 250 -17.46 14.33 -13.08
CA GLU A 250 -16.73 15.07 -14.10
C GLU A 250 -15.59 14.20 -14.64
N ALA A 251 -15.33 14.25 -15.93
CA ALA A 251 -14.32 13.39 -16.56
C ALA A 251 -13.76 14.00 -17.84
N THR A 252 -12.56 13.58 -18.23
CA THR A 252 -12.01 13.86 -19.57
C THR A 252 -12.86 13.23 -20.66
N LEU A 253 -12.80 13.76 -21.88
CA LEU A 253 -13.70 13.41 -22.98
C LEU A 253 -13.86 11.91 -23.19
N GLY A 254 -12.75 11.16 -23.34
CA GLY A 254 -12.80 9.71 -23.58
C GLY A 254 -13.45 8.92 -22.42
N THR A 255 -13.14 9.28 -21.19
CA THR A 255 -13.76 8.69 -19.99
C THR A 255 -15.24 9.09 -19.86
N ALA A 256 -15.58 10.35 -20.15
CA ALA A 256 -16.97 10.83 -20.10
C ALA A 256 -17.87 10.13 -21.15
N MET A 257 -17.37 9.91 -22.36
CA MET A 257 -18.10 9.18 -23.40
C MET A 257 -18.40 7.75 -22.96
N PHE A 258 -17.39 7.05 -22.42
CA PHE A 258 -17.56 5.70 -21.88
C PHE A 258 -18.59 5.66 -20.74
N LEU A 259 -18.51 6.56 -19.76
CA LEU A 259 -19.43 6.62 -18.63
C LEU A 259 -20.87 6.93 -19.06
N LYS A 260 -21.05 7.82 -20.05
CA LYS A 260 -22.37 8.14 -20.63
C LYS A 260 -22.99 6.94 -21.30
N GLN A 261 -22.23 6.16 -22.07
CA GLN A 261 -22.70 4.91 -22.70
C GLN A 261 -23.22 3.91 -21.66
N HIS A 262 -22.67 3.95 -20.43
CA HIS A 262 -23.09 3.12 -19.31
C HIS A 262 -24.15 3.77 -18.40
N GLY A 263 -24.81 4.84 -18.86
CA GLY A 263 -25.92 5.50 -18.14
C GLY A 263 -25.49 6.37 -16.97
N ILE A 264 -24.21 6.79 -16.89
CA ILE A 264 -23.71 7.70 -15.87
C ILE A 264 -23.64 9.10 -16.47
N ARG A 265 -24.48 10.03 -15.97
CA ARG A 265 -24.44 11.43 -16.39
C ARG A 265 -23.10 12.04 -15.95
N THR A 266 -22.34 12.56 -16.94
CA THR A 266 -20.98 13.04 -16.70
C THR A 266 -20.78 14.39 -17.38
N ARG A 267 -20.18 15.35 -16.67
CA ARG A 267 -19.72 16.63 -17.23
C ARG A 267 -18.34 16.43 -17.83
N ILE A 268 -18.13 16.89 -19.04
CA ILE A 268 -16.84 16.81 -19.73
C ILE A 268 -15.93 17.93 -19.23
N ARG A 269 -14.65 17.60 -19.04
CA ARG A 269 -13.55 18.53 -18.75
C ARG A 269 -12.44 18.34 -19.78
N GLY A 270 -11.77 19.42 -20.13
CA GLY A 270 -10.60 19.37 -20.99
C GLY A 270 -9.42 18.69 -20.30
N LYS A 271 -8.55 18.02 -21.06
CA LYS A 271 -7.31 17.44 -20.55
C LYS A 271 -6.26 18.50 -20.28
N ILE A 272 -5.47 18.30 -19.23
CA ILE A 272 -4.33 19.18 -18.88
C ILE A 272 -3.28 19.11 -19.99
N SER A 273 -2.96 17.92 -20.50
CA SER A 273 -2.03 17.72 -21.62
C SER A 273 -2.47 18.36 -22.95
N GLU A 274 -3.73 18.74 -23.07
CA GLU A 274 -4.28 19.48 -24.20
C GLU A 274 -4.34 21.01 -23.93
N GLY A 275 -3.72 21.46 -22.84
CA GLY A 275 -3.64 22.88 -22.46
C GLY A 275 -4.87 23.40 -21.68
N SER A 276 -5.75 22.53 -21.16
CA SER A 276 -6.92 22.94 -20.38
C SER A 276 -6.59 23.01 -18.89
N GLU A 277 -7.00 24.08 -18.22
CA GLU A 277 -6.91 24.23 -16.76
C GLU A 277 -8.20 23.87 -16.02
N GLU A 278 -9.25 23.45 -16.71
CA GLU A 278 -10.58 23.24 -16.11
C GLU A 278 -10.57 22.26 -14.92
N ILE A 279 -9.75 21.20 -14.97
CA ILE A 279 -9.62 20.24 -13.87
C ILE A 279 -8.95 20.91 -12.66
N LEU A 280 -7.86 21.62 -12.87
CA LEU A 280 -7.12 22.30 -11.83
C LEU A 280 -7.95 23.40 -11.18
N ASP A 281 -8.70 24.17 -11.99
CA ASP A 281 -9.61 25.20 -11.50
C ASP A 281 -10.74 24.61 -10.66
N SER A 282 -11.27 23.46 -11.06
CA SER A 282 -12.28 22.74 -10.28
C SER A 282 -11.76 22.33 -8.91
N ILE A 283 -10.51 21.87 -8.83
CA ILE A 283 -9.84 21.50 -7.58
C ILE A 283 -9.60 22.73 -6.71
N ARG A 284 -9.02 23.80 -7.27
CA ARG A 284 -8.75 25.07 -6.59
C ARG A 284 -10.02 25.72 -6.04
N ALA A 285 -11.13 25.58 -6.72
CA ALA A 285 -12.43 26.07 -6.28
C ALA A 285 -13.01 25.30 -5.07
N GLY A 286 -12.42 24.18 -4.68
CA GLY A 286 -12.71 23.46 -3.44
C GLY A 286 -13.99 22.62 -3.41
N TYR A 287 -14.70 22.46 -4.52
CA TYR A 287 -15.92 21.63 -4.58
C TYR A 287 -15.66 20.17 -5.00
N VAL A 288 -14.43 19.84 -5.40
CA VAL A 288 -14.03 18.45 -5.69
C VAL A 288 -13.85 17.69 -4.40
N SER A 289 -14.53 16.56 -4.27
CA SER A 289 -14.47 15.72 -3.07
C SER A 289 -13.51 14.56 -3.22
N TYR A 290 -13.45 13.98 -4.42
CA TYR A 290 -12.57 12.85 -4.75
C TYR A 290 -12.07 12.96 -6.17
N ILE A 291 -10.91 12.34 -6.40
CA ILE A 291 -10.33 12.19 -7.72
C ILE A 291 -10.00 10.71 -7.91
N ILE A 292 -10.50 10.13 -8.99
CA ILE A 292 -10.13 8.80 -9.46
C ILE A 292 -9.25 9.01 -10.69
N ASN A 293 -7.97 8.79 -10.50
CA ASN A 293 -6.98 8.91 -11.56
C ASN A 293 -6.21 7.59 -11.65
N THR A 294 -6.31 6.89 -12.78
CA THR A 294 -5.49 5.73 -13.04
C THR A 294 -4.32 6.13 -13.92
N ARG A 295 -3.18 5.51 -13.66
CA ARG A 295 -1.95 5.74 -14.39
C ARG A 295 -1.74 4.57 -15.33
N ALA A 296 -1.62 4.83 -16.61
CA ALA A 296 -1.00 3.88 -17.52
C ALA A 296 0.50 3.79 -17.15
N ILE A 297 0.86 2.81 -16.33
CA ILE A 297 2.25 2.62 -15.84
C ILE A 297 3.22 2.45 -17.02
N LEU A 298 2.72 1.97 -18.15
CA LEU A 298 3.49 1.64 -19.34
C LEU A 298 3.46 2.73 -20.43
N SER A 299 2.63 3.76 -20.33
CA SER A 299 2.56 4.87 -21.30
C SER A 299 3.12 6.16 -20.69
N GLY A 300 4.35 6.53 -21.03
CA GLY A 300 5.05 7.70 -20.50
C GLY A 300 4.39 9.07 -20.74
N VAL A 301 3.35 9.14 -21.56
CA VAL A 301 2.76 10.41 -22.07
C VAL A 301 1.81 11.11 -21.08
N HIS A 302 1.21 10.42 -20.10
CA HIS A 302 0.21 11.01 -19.19
C HIS A 302 0.71 11.17 -17.74
N TYR A 303 2.01 11.10 -17.51
CA TYR A 303 2.59 11.26 -16.19
C TYR A 303 2.39 12.69 -15.63
N GLU A 304 2.53 13.68 -16.48
CA GLU A 304 2.50 15.09 -16.10
C GLU A 304 1.11 15.55 -15.61
N ASP A 305 0.03 15.08 -16.24
CA ASP A 305 -1.36 15.41 -15.83
C ASP A 305 -1.63 14.96 -14.39
N GLY A 306 -1.22 13.74 -14.07
CA GLY A 306 -1.37 13.18 -12.72
C GLY A 306 -0.55 13.94 -11.67
N VAL A 307 0.66 14.38 -12.01
CA VAL A 307 1.50 15.21 -11.13
C VAL A 307 0.87 16.58 -10.89
N ALA A 308 0.36 17.23 -11.96
CA ALA A 308 -0.31 18.52 -11.85
C ALA A 308 -1.55 18.44 -10.94
N ILE A 309 -2.36 17.39 -11.09
CA ILE A 309 -3.54 17.15 -10.25
C ILE A 309 -3.15 16.97 -8.77
N ARG A 310 -2.11 16.19 -8.48
CA ARG A 310 -1.70 15.92 -7.08
C ARG A 310 -1.03 17.10 -6.39
N ARG A 311 -0.44 18.02 -7.15
CA ARG A 311 0.21 19.24 -6.62
C ARG A 311 -0.75 20.43 -6.47
N CYS A 312 -1.93 20.36 -7.11
CA CYS A 312 -2.97 21.36 -7.02
C CYS A 312 -3.77 21.23 -5.72
#